data_883a2a3d3b45f2b5d6e41ff81d432491
#
_entry.id   883a2a3d3b45f2b5d6e41ff81d432491
#
_cell.length_a   1.000
_cell.length_b   1.000
_cell.length_c   1.000
_cell.angle_alpha   90.00
_cell.angle_beta   90.00
_cell.angle_gamma   90.00
#
_symmetry.space_group_name_H-M   'P 1'
#
loop_
_entity.id
_entity.type
_entity.pdbx_description
1 polymer ?
#
loop_
_entity_poly.entity_id
_entity_poly.type
_entity_poly.pdbx_seq_one_letter_code
_entity_poly.pdbx_strand_id
1 'polypeptide(L)'
;MLHKNAPRGCAERRNNMKIKEKLLDNKVHISFEVFPPKTDAKFDSVLTAVDEISKLAPSFISVTYGAGGGTSKNTVKIASHIQNDLGVDSIAHLTCVSSTKEEVRQRIKEMKDAGIQNILALRGDIPQDSAFPIPNQYKYAYELIEDIKAQGDFCIGAACYPEGHVESEHKEDDILHLKQKVDCGVDFLTTQMFFDNNILYNFLYRIREKGITVPVLPGIMPVTNKKQITRICSLSGTILPARFYAIVDKFGDNPAAMQQAGIAYATDQIIDLIANGINNIHVYSMNKPEVAVAIMSNLSEILK
;
A
#
# COMPACT_ATOMS: atom_id res chain seq x y z
N MET A 1 20.73 -53.20 6.88
CA MET A 1 21.12 -51.98 6.15
C MET A 1 20.18 -50.86 6.55
N LEU A 2 20.66 -49.96 7.39
CA LEU A 2 19.89 -48.86 7.97
C LEU A 2 20.03 -47.64 7.03
N HIS A 3 18.98 -47.25 6.36
CA HIS A 3 18.96 -45.95 5.65
C HIS A 3 18.69 -44.83 6.68
N LYS A 4 19.73 -44.06 6.94
CA LYS A 4 19.70 -42.81 7.71
C LYS A 4 18.92 -41.76 6.85
N ASN A 5 17.77 -41.34 7.37
CA ASN A 5 17.12 -40.12 6.91
C ASN A 5 18.01 -38.92 7.29
N ALA A 6 18.54 -38.22 6.28
CA ALA A 6 19.19 -36.93 6.48
C ALA A 6 18.14 -35.88 6.87
N PRO A 7 18.42 -34.98 7.80
CA PRO A 7 17.50 -33.90 8.14
C PRO A 7 17.39 -32.95 6.94
N ARG A 8 16.15 -32.59 6.56
CA ARG A 8 15.86 -31.55 5.59
C ARG A 8 16.60 -30.27 6.00
N GLY A 9 17.42 -29.77 5.08
CA GLY A 9 18.26 -28.62 5.30
C GLY A 9 17.49 -27.43 5.84
N CYS A 10 18.11 -26.77 6.79
CA CYS A 10 17.78 -25.46 7.30
C CYS A 10 17.63 -24.53 6.09
N ALA A 11 16.42 -24.06 5.79
CA ALA A 11 16.21 -23.01 4.81
C ALA A 11 17.06 -21.82 5.29
N GLU A 12 18.06 -21.44 4.52
CA GLU A 12 18.80 -20.21 4.75
C GLU A 12 17.74 -19.10 4.90
N ARG A 13 17.73 -18.46 6.07
CA ARG A 13 16.89 -17.28 6.28
C ARG A 13 17.33 -16.27 5.23
N ARG A 14 16.52 -16.07 4.18
CA ARG A 14 16.71 -14.95 3.28
C ARG A 14 16.75 -13.70 4.15
N ASN A 15 17.83 -12.93 4.03
CA ASN A 15 17.90 -11.63 4.67
C ASN A 15 16.70 -10.82 4.17
N ASN A 16 15.70 -10.61 5.04
CA ASN A 16 14.58 -9.74 4.73
C ASN A 16 15.15 -8.35 4.43
N MET A 17 14.92 -7.88 3.21
CA MET A 17 15.47 -6.62 2.73
C MET A 17 14.53 -5.48 3.09
N LYS A 18 15.09 -4.36 3.54
CA LYS A 18 14.31 -3.12 3.65
C LYS A 18 13.87 -2.67 2.26
N ILE A 19 12.58 -2.41 2.11
CA ILE A 19 11.98 -2.08 0.81
C ILE A 19 12.66 -0.87 0.17
N LYS A 20 13.12 0.12 0.94
CA LYS A 20 13.86 1.27 0.41
C LYS A 20 15.05 0.89 -0.46
N GLU A 21 15.72 -0.22 -0.18
CA GLU A 21 16.88 -0.68 -0.95
C GLU A 21 16.47 -1.17 -2.35
N LYS A 22 15.30 -1.82 -2.45
CA LYS A 22 14.71 -2.23 -3.74
C LYS A 22 14.24 -1.02 -4.56
N LEU A 23 13.63 -0.03 -3.89
CA LEU A 23 13.06 1.13 -4.57
C LEU A 23 14.10 2.05 -5.21
N LEU A 24 15.38 1.88 -4.87
CA LEU A 24 16.49 2.69 -5.38
C LEU A 24 17.22 2.01 -6.55
N ASP A 25 16.90 0.77 -6.89
CA ASP A 25 17.48 0.14 -8.07
C ASP A 25 16.72 0.59 -9.35
N ASN A 26 17.30 0.35 -10.51
CA ASN A 26 16.73 0.79 -11.80
C ASN A 26 15.76 -0.25 -12.41
N LYS A 27 15.30 -1.23 -11.62
CA LYS A 27 14.38 -2.27 -12.10
C LYS A 27 12.93 -1.83 -11.95
N VAL A 28 12.07 -2.44 -12.74
CA VAL A 28 10.63 -2.27 -12.56
C VAL A 28 10.16 -3.14 -11.40
N HIS A 29 9.51 -2.52 -10.43
CA HIS A 29 8.93 -3.17 -9.26
C HIS A 29 7.42 -3.08 -9.28
N ILE A 30 6.77 -4.24 -9.30
CA ILE A 30 5.31 -4.34 -9.11
C ILE A 30 5.05 -4.92 -7.72
N SER A 31 4.22 -4.25 -6.95
CA SER A 31 3.80 -4.63 -5.61
C SER A 31 2.28 -4.60 -5.51
N PHE A 32 1.73 -5.34 -4.56
CA PHE A 32 0.29 -5.42 -4.36
C PHE A 32 -0.11 -5.07 -2.94
N GLU A 33 -1.31 -4.50 -2.81
CA GLU A 33 -1.94 -4.28 -1.52
C GLU A 33 -3.04 -5.29 -1.27
N VAL A 34 -3.06 -5.81 -0.05
CA VAL A 34 -4.12 -6.65 0.49
C VAL A 34 -4.65 -6.05 1.79
N PHE A 35 -5.85 -6.42 2.18
CA PHE A 35 -6.44 -5.94 3.43
C PHE A 35 -6.96 -7.08 4.29
N PRO A 36 -6.85 -6.96 5.63
CA PRO A 36 -7.36 -7.96 6.54
C PRO A 36 -8.90 -8.05 6.44
N PRO A 37 -9.48 -9.21 6.72
CA PRO A 37 -10.92 -9.39 6.68
C PRO A 37 -11.59 -8.61 7.81
N LYS A 38 -12.83 -8.16 7.56
CA LYS A 38 -13.65 -7.49 8.59
C LYS A 38 -14.09 -8.43 9.71
N THR A 39 -14.13 -9.73 9.46
CA THR A 39 -14.52 -10.77 10.41
C THR A 39 -13.56 -11.95 10.30
N ASP A 40 -13.30 -12.63 11.42
CA ASP A 40 -12.38 -13.78 11.47
C ASP A 40 -12.83 -14.94 10.56
N ALA A 41 -14.14 -15.10 10.34
CA ALA A 41 -14.69 -16.12 9.42
C ALA A 41 -14.17 -16.03 7.97
N LYS A 42 -13.63 -14.88 7.56
CA LYS A 42 -13.04 -14.65 6.23
C LYS A 42 -11.50 -14.65 6.23
N PHE A 43 -10.88 -14.98 7.35
CA PHE A 43 -9.42 -14.93 7.46
C PHE A 43 -8.73 -15.87 6.47
N ASP A 44 -9.16 -17.12 6.40
CA ASP A 44 -8.60 -18.14 5.50
C ASP A 44 -8.74 -17.74 4.02
N SER A 45 -9.83 -17.08 3.65
CA SER A 45 -10.02 -16.60 2.28
C SER A 45 -9.04 -15.51 1.90
N VAL A 46 -8.64 -14.67 2.87
CA VAL A 46 -7.60 -13.65 2.64
C VAL A 46 -6.23 -14.29 2.54
N LEU A 47 -5.91 -15.28 3.38
CA LEU A 47 -4.65 -16.03 3.26
C LEU A 47 -4.54 -16.72 1.90
N THR A 48 -5.61 -17.38 1.44
CA THR A 48 -5.65 -17.98 0.10
C THR A 48 -5.37 -16.96 -1.00
N ALA A 49 -5.95 -15.76 -0.92
CA ALA A 49 -5.70 -14.70 -1.88
C ALA A 49 -4.24 -14.22 -1.84
N VAL A 50 -3.68 -14.09 -0.64
CA VAL A 50 -2.27 -13.73 -0.43
C VAL A 50 -1.34 -14.78 -1.01
N ASP A 51 -1.60 -16.07 -0.78
CA ASP A 51 -0.82 -17.19 -1.32
C ASP A 51 -0.80 -17.16 -2.86
N GLU A 52 -1.95 -16.91 -3.50
CA GLU A 52 -2.03 -16.82 -4.96
C GLU A 52 -1.29 -15.60 -5.51
N ILE A 53 -1.40 -14.44 -4.85
CA ILE A 53 -0.68 -13.22 -5.25
C ILE A 53 0.84 -13.42 -5.07
N SER A 54 1.27 -14.10 -4.02
CA SER A 54 2.69 -14.36 -3.75
C SER A 54 3.36 -15.21 -4.82
N LYS A 55 2.62 -16.11 -5.49
CA LYS A 55 3.12 -16.94 -6.61
C LYS A 55 3.52 -16.10 -7.84
N LEU A 56 3.03 -14.87 -7.93
CA LEU A 56 3.40 -13.93 -9.00
C LEU A 56 4.77 -13.29 -8.78
N ALA A 57 5.46 -13.63 -7.70
CA ALA A 57 6.75 -13.08 -7.28
C ALA A 57 6.78 -11.53 -7.26
N PRO A 58 5.79 -10.87 -6.60
CA PRO A 58 5.80 -9.42 -6.48
C PRO A 58 7.04 -8.95 -5.72
N SER A 59 7.44 -7.70 -5.92
CA SER A 59 8.57 -7.11 -5.20
C SER A 59 8.33 -7.04 -3.71
N PHE A 60 7.08 -6.79 -3.31
CA PHE A 60 6.58 -6.88 -1.93
C PHE A 60 5.03 -6.88 -1.93
N ILE A 61 4.44 -7.19 -0.77
CA ILE A 61 3.00 -7.07 -0.54
C ILE A 61 2.76 -6.19 0.69
N SER A 62 1.90 -5.17 0.57
CA SER A 62 1.47 -4.35 1.70
C SER A 62 0.16 -4.89 2.29
N VAL A 63 0.02 -4.78 3.60
CA VAL A 63 -1.16 -5.22 4.35
C VAL A 63 -1.76 -4.03 5.07
N THR A 64 -2.98 -3.63 4.70
CA THR A 64 -3.63 -2.47 5.30
C THR A 64 -3.95 -2.68 6.77
N TYR A 65 -4.12 -1.56 7.49
CA TYR A 65 -4.57 -1.57 8.88
C TYR A 65 -6.10 -1.53 8.89
N GLY A 66 -6.75 -2.48 9.53
CA GLY A 66 -8.20 -2.53 9.53
C GLY A 66 -8.83 -1.38 10.30
N ALA A 67 -9.85 -0.76 9.72
CA ALA A 67 -10.61 0.31 10.35
C ALA A 67 -11.26 -0.17 11.66
N GLY A 68 -11.10 0.60 12.75
CA GLY A 68 -11.79 0.36 14.02
C GLY A 68 -11.05 -0.55 15.02
N GLY A 69 -9.74 -0.78 14.88
CA GLY A 69 -8.91 -1.41 15.92
C GLY A 69 -9.06 -2.93 16.08
N GLY A 70 -10.21 -3.52 15.78
CA GLY A 70 -10.48 -4.95 15.98
C GLY A 70 -9.71 -5.88 15.04
N THR A 71 -9.31 -5.40 13.86
CA THR A 71 -8.61 -6.17 12.83
C THR A 71 -7.10 -5.94 12.80
N SER A 72 -6.57 -5.08 13.66
CA SER A 72 -5.13 -4.73 13.72
C SER A 72 -4.21 -5.93 13.99
N LYS A 73 -4.67 -6.91 14.80
CA LYS A 73 -3.95 -8.15 15.03
C LYS A 73 -3.81 -8.98 13.75
N ASN A 74 -4.79 -8.91 12.86
CA ASN A 74 -4.77 -9.65 11.60
C ASN A 74 -3.77 -9.04 10.61
N THR A 75 -3.51 -7.72 10.65
CA THR A 75 -2.46 -7.07 9.84
C THR A 75 -1.09 -7.70 10.12
N VAL A 76 -0.71 -7.80 11.39
CA VAL A 76 0.59 -8.38 11.78
C VAL A 76 0.66 -9.86 11.38
N LYS A 77 -0.40 -10.64 11.59
CA LYS A 77 -0.44 -12.06 11.22
C LYS A 77 -0.28 -12.26 9.71
N ILE A 78 -1.01 -11.50 8.89
CA ILE A 78 -0.93 -11.60 7.43
C ILE A 78 0.44 -11.15 6.93
N ALA A 79 0.97 -10.02 7.42
CA ALA A 79 2.29 -9.53 7.05
C ALA A 79 3.40 -10.51 7.45
N SER A 80 3.28 -11.14 8.62
CA SER A 80 4.21 -12.18 9.09
C SER A 80 4.14 -13.42 8.20
N HIS A 81 2.95 -13.86 7.81
CA HIS A 81 2.76 -15.00 6.88
C HIS A 81 3.41 -14.71 5.51
N ILE A 82 3.17 -13.53 4.93
CA ILE A 82 3.78 -13.12 3.67
C ILE A 82 5.30 -13.19 3.76
N GLN A 83 5.87 -12.65 4.81
CA GLN A 83 7.31 -12.52 4.96
C GLN A 83 7.99 -13.81 5.36
N ASN A 84 7.47 -14.51 6.38
CA ASN A 84 8.16 -15.64 7.00
C ASN A 84 7.81 -16.98 6.36
N ASP A 85 6.58 -17.15 5.87
CA ASP A 85 6.12 -18.42 5.30
C ASP A 85 6.22 -18.42 3.76
N LEU A 86 5.89 -17.28 3.12
CA LEU A 86 5.90 -17.18 1.65
C LEU A 86 7.21 -16.59 1.08
N GLY A 87 8.05 -15.98 1.92
CA GLY A 87 9.35 -15.41 1.53
C GLY A 87 9.25 -14.18 0.62
N VAL A 88 8.15 -13.45 0.68
CA VAL A 88 7.94 -12.16 0.00
C VAL A 88 8.09 -11.05 1.03
N ASP A 89 8.78 -9.95 0.70
CA ASP A 89 8.88 -8.82 1.64
C ASP A 89 7.50 -8.21 1.89
N SER A 90 7.23 -7.85 3.14
CA SER A 90 5.95 -7.28 3.53
C SER A 90 6.06 -5.86 4.05
N ILE A 91 5.02 -5.05 3.84
CA ILE A 91 4.78 -3.78 4.53
C ILE A 91 3.56 -3.94 5.40
N ALA A 92 3.67 -3.66 6.69
CA ALA A 92 2.50 -3.56 7.57
C ALA A 92 2.05 -2.10 7.68
N HIS A 93 0.79 -1.80 7.39
CA HIS A 93 0.26 -0.47 7.69
C HIS A 93 0.04 -0.32 9.20
N LEU A 94 0.23 0.89 9.70
CA LEU A 94 -0.03 1.25 11.09
C LEU A 94 -0.72 2.61 11.13
N THR A 95 -1.89 2.67 11.73
CA THR A 95 -2.63 3.93 11.93
C THR A 95 -2.58 4.36 13.38
N CYS A 96 -2.62 5.66 13.63
CA CYS A 96 -2.63 6.22 14.98
C CYS A 96 -4.00 6.72 15.44
N VAL A 97 -4.95 6.89 14.53
CA VAL A 97 -6.33 7.25 14.90
C VAL A 97 -7.00 6.11 15.69
N SER A 98 -7.87 6.45 16.62
CA SER A 98 -8.61 5.50 17.45
C SER A 98 -7.77 4.58 18.35
N SER A 99 -6.50 4.92 18.60
CA SER A 99 -5.61 4.18 19.49
C SER A 99 -4.78 5.12 20.36
N THR A 100 -4.51 4.72 21.59
CA THR A 100 -3.58 5.45 22.47
C THR A 100 -2.13 5.25 22.02
N LYS A 101 -1.23 6.10 22.48
CA LYS A 101 0.21 5.96 22.21
C LYS A 101 0.76 4.62 22.71
N GLU A 102 0.28 4.15 23.85
CA GLU A 102 0.67 2.85 24.41
C GLU A 102 0.24 1.69 23.52
N GLU A 103 -1.00 1.69 23.02
CA GLU A 103 -1.49 0.67 22.10
C GLU A 103 -0.71 0.65 20.81
N VAL A 104 -0.40 1.83 20.24
CA VAL A 104 0.43 1.95 19.04
C VAL A 104 1.83 1.40 19.29
N ARG A 105 2.48 1.76 20.40
CA ARG A 105 3.81 1.24 20.79
C ARG A 105 3.81 -0.27 20.96
N GLN A 106 2.75 -0.81 21.56
CA GLN A 106 2.60 -2.26 21.66
C GLN A 106 2.52 -2.92 20.28
N ARG A 107 1.82 -2.31 19.31
CA ARG A 107 1.76 -2.80 17.92
C ARG A 107 3.11 -2.74 17.22
N ILE A 108 3.87 -1.66 17.40
CA ILE A 108 5.23 -1.56 16.86
C ILE A 108 6.11 -2.68 17.41
N LYS A 109 6.00 -2.96 18.71
CA LYS A 109 6.69 -4.09 19.34
C LYS A 109 6.29 -5.44 18.74
N GLU A 110 4.98 -5.69 18.58
CA GLU A 110 4.46 -6.92 17.95
C GLU A 110 4.97 -7.09 16.52
N MET A 111 5.03 -6.02 15.73
CA MET A 111 5.62 -6.02 14.38
C MET A 111 7.11 -6.37 14.43
N LYS A 112 7.86 -5.77 15.34
CA LYS A 112 9.29 -6.04 15.55
C LYS A 112 9.54 -7.50 15.95
N ASP A 113 8.76 -8.01 16.91
CA ASP A 113 8.86 -9.39 17.39
C ASP A 113 8.49 -10.41 16.29
N ALA A 114 7.60 -10.05 15.37
CA ALA A 114 7.25 -10.82 14.18
C ALA A 114 8.30 -10.69 13.04
N GLY A 115 9.37 -9.90 13.21
CA GLY A 115 10.40 -9.68 12.21
C GLY A 115 10.01 -8.74 11.07
N ILE A 116 8.89 -8.01 11.17
CA ILE A 116 8.46 -7.03 10.17
C ILE A 116 9.37 -5.82 10.23
N GLN A 117 9.97 -5.45 9.09
CA GLN A 117 10.94 -4.37 8.99
C GLN A 117 10.40 -3.13 8.27
N ASN A 118 9.27 -3.24 7.57
CA ASN A 118 8.73 -2.17 6.76
C ASN A 118 7.34 -1.78 7.25
N ILE A 119 7.13 -0.51 7.59
CA ILE A 119 5.88 0.02 8.13
C ILE A 119 5.40 1.19 7.27
N LEU A 120 4.14 1.18 6.84
CA LEU A 120 3.48 2.36 6.28
C LEU A 120 2.76 3.09 7.40
N ALA A 121 3.31 4.24 7.81
CA ALA A 121 2.79 5.05 8.91
C ALA A 121 1.71 6.00 8.42
N LEU A 122 0.51 5.88 8.96
CA LEU A 122 -0.68 6.61 8.56
C LEU A 122 -1.35 7.26 9.78
N ARG A 123 -2.03 8.38 9.57
CA ARG A 123 -2.95 8.88 10.59
C ARG A 123 -4.16 7.95 10.72
N GLY A 124 -4.72 7.57 9.61
CA GLY A 124 -6.02 6.90 9.47
C GLY A 124 -7.17 7.91 9.36
N ASP A 125 -8.34 7.42 8.98
CA ASP A 125 -9.56 8.23 8.86
C ASP A 125 -10.17 8.46 10.23
N ILE A 126 -10.56 9.69 10.52
CA ILE A 126 -11.23 10.06 11.78
C ILE A 126 -12.67 9.56 11.69
N PRO A 127 -13.13 8.66 12.59
CA PRO A 127 -14.52 8.22 12.58
C PRO A 127 -15.48 9.38 12.85
N GLN A 128 -16.59 9.45 12.11
CA GLN A 128 -17.53 10.59 12.16
C GLN A 128 -18.08 10.90 13.56
N ASP A 129 -18.27 9.87 14.39
CA ASP A 129 -18.86 10.02 15.73
C ASP A 129 -17.82 9.93 16.86
N SER A 130 -16.52 10.11 16.56
CA SER A 130 -15.46 10.02 17.56
C SER A 130 -14.88 11.39 17.92
N ALA A 131 -14.62 11.59 19.21
CA ALA A 131 -13.76 12.68 19.65
C ALA A 131 -12.32 12.38 19.17
N PHE A 132 -11.72 13.32 18.43
CA PHE A 132 -10.33 13.20 17.98
C PHE A 132 -9.62 14.56 18.04
N PRO A 133 -8.39 14.62 18.56
CA PRO A 133 -7.72 13.54 19.28
C PRO A 133 -8.26 13.39 20.71
N ILE A 134 -8.32 12.16 21.21
CA ILE A 134 -8.52 11.91 22.66
C ILE A 134 -7.18 12.07 23.39
N PRO A 135 -7.21 12.24 24.72
CA PRO A 135 -5.97 12.30 25.50
C PRO A 135 -5.04 11.11 25.21
N ASN A 136 -3.74 11.39 25.12
CA ASN A 136 -2.72 10.38 24.89
C ASN A 136 -2.77 9.68 23.52
N GLN A 137 -3.23 10.39 22.48
CA GLN A 137 -3.17 9.97 21.08
C GLN A 137 -2.13 10.78 20.29
N TYR A 138 -1.71 10.23 19.13
CA TYR A 138 -1.06 11.01 18.09
C TYR A 138 -2.13 11.76 17.30
N LYS A 139 -1.86 13.03 17.02
CA LYS A 139 -2.75 13.85 16.21
C LYS A 139 -2.47 13.71 14.72
N TYR A 140 -1.20 13.52 14.36
CA TYR A 140 -0.74 13.49 12.99
C TYR A 140 0.22 12.32 12.74
N ALA A 141 0.33 11.91 11.47
CA ALA A 141 1.21 10.81 11.08
C ALA A 141 2.70 11.09 11.35
N TYR A 142 3.16 12.34 11.33
CA TYR A 142 4.56 12.66 11.60
C TYR A 142 4.97 12.31 13.05
N GLU A 143 4.08 12.48 14.02
CA GLU A 143 4.33 12.10 15.43
C GLU A 143 4.47 10.56 15.56
N LEU A 144 3.66 9.82 14.80
CA LEU A 144 3.79 8.36 14.71
C LEU A 144 5.12 7.95 14.07
N ILE A 145 5.54 8.62 13.00
CA ILE A 145 6.82 8.35 12.31
C ILE A 145 8.00 8.51 13.26
N GLU A 146 8.03 9.61 14.03
CA GLU A 146 9.06 9.86 15.04
C GLU A 146 9.12 8.75 16.08
N ASP A 147 7.97 8.27 16.56
CA ASP A 147 7.92 7.22 17.58
C ASP A 147 8.31 5.84 17.00
N ILE A 148 7.90 5.50 15.77
CA ILE A 148 8.37 4.28 15.09
C ILE A 148 9.89 4.29 14.97
N LYS A 149 10.48 5.42 14.55
CA LYS A 149 11.92 5.58 14.41
C LYS A 149 12.67 5.43 15.72
N ALA A 150 12.09 5.93 16.82
CA ALA A 150 12.67 5.79 18.17
C ALA A 150 12.67 4.36 18.69
N GLN A 151 11.75 3.49 18.21
CA GLN A 151 11.59 2.12 18.70
C GLN A 151 12.39 1.06 17.91
N GLY A 152 12.94 1.42 16.76
CA GLY A 152 13.76 0.46 15.99
C GLY A 152 14.20 0.96 14.62
N ASP A 153 14.99 0.13 13.97
CA ASP A 153 15.52 0.39 12.64
C ASP A 153 14.52 -0.12 11.57
N PHE A 154 13.36 0.54 11.47
CA PHE A 154 12.35 0.25 10.48
C PHE A 154 12.57 1.06 9.18
N CYS A 155 12.17 0.48 8.05
CA CYS A 155 11.92 1.22 6.81
C CYS A 155 10.51 1.80 6.88
N ILE A 156 10.39 3.11 6.80
CA ILE A 156 9.14 3.83 7.06
C ILE A 156 8.61 4.44 5.78
N GLY A 157 7.42 4.02 5.36
CA GLY A 157 6.64 4.66 4.31
C GLY A 157 5.59 5.61 4.88
N ALA A 158 5.14 6.56 4.05
CA ALA A 158 4.01 7.41 4.36
C ALA A 158 3.12 7.63 3.13
N ALA A 159 1.84 7.96 3.36
CA ALA A 159 0.93 8.29 2.28
C ALA A 159 1.14 9.73 1.76
N CYS A 160 0.93 9.89 0.45
CA CYS A 160 0.86 11.18 -0.21
C CYS A 160 -0.33 11.24 -1.18
N TYR A 161 -0.76 12.44 -1.55
CA TYR A 161 -2.02 12.67 -2.26
C TYR A 161 -1.77 13.52 -3.51
N PRO A 162 -1.69 12.92 -4.72
CA PRO A 162 -1.43 13.65 -5.95
C PRO A 162 -2.47 14.74 -6.24
N GLU A 163 -3.72 14.51 -5.86
CA GLU A 163 -4.83 15.47 -6.00
C GLU A 163 -5.02 16.39 -4.79
N GLY A 164 -4.24 16.19 -3.71
CA GLY A 164 -4.36 16.85 -2.41
C GLY A 164 -5.22 16.04 -1.44
N HIS A 165 -4.96 16.19 -0.15
CA HIS A 165 -5.77 15.56 0.90
C HIS A 165 -7.10 16.28 1.06
N VAL A 166 -8.21 15.53 1.23
CA VAL A 166 -9.58 16.09 1.32
C VAL A 166 -9.78 17.07 2.49
N GLU A 167 -8.98 16.98 3.54
CA GLU A 167 -9.03 17.88 4.69
C GLU A 167 -8.10 19.10 4.52
N SER A 168 -7.28 19.17 3.48
CA SER A 168 -6.40 20.31 3.24
C SER A 168 -7.13 21.39 2.47
N GLU A 169 -7.15 22.62 2.98
CA GLU A 169 -7.78 23.77 2.30
C GLU A 169 -7.05 24.09 0.99
N HIS A 170 -5.72 23.97 0.99
CA HIS A 170 -4.90 24.21 -0.18
C HIS A 170 -3.93 23.05 -0.45
N LYS A 171 -3.73 22.72 -1.73
CA LYS A 171 -2.78 21.67 -2.15
C LYS A 171 -1.33 21.95 -1.75
N GLU A 172 -0.99 23.21 -1.54
CA GLU A 172 0.35 23.60 -1.09
C GLU A 172 0.60 23.26 0.38
N ASP A 173 -0.41 23.42 1.22
CA ASP A 173 -0.34 23.06 2.63
C ASP A 173 -0.15 21.53 2.80
N ASP A 174 -0.81 20.74 1.95
CA ASP A 174 -0.62 19.29 1.94
C ASP A 174 0.82 18.90 1.60
N ILE A 175 1.47 19.61 0.65
CA ILE A 175 2.89 19.38 0.33
C ILE A 175 3.81 19.80 1.50
N LEU A 176 3.49 20.86 2.23
CA LEU A 176 4.26 21.27 3.42
C LEU A 176 4.13 20.22 4.54
N HIS A 177 2.92 19.70 4.77
CA HIS A 177 2.71 18.59 5.70
C HIS A 177 3.43 17.32 5.26
N LEU A 178 3.47 17.05 3.94
CA LEU A 178 4.23 15.93 3.38
C LEU A 178 5.73 16.11 3.63
N LYS A 179 6.26 17.33 3.43
CA LYS A 179 7.67 17.66 3.72
C LYS A 179 8.00 17.42 5.20
N GLN A 180 7.14 17.84 6.11
CA GLN A 180 7.29 17.58 7.54
C GLN A 180 7.38 16.07 7.83
N LYS A 181 6.50 15.25 7.24
CA LYS A 181 6.56 13.78 7.39
C LYS A 181 7.91 13.22 6.90
N VAL A 182 8.38 13.68 5.74
CA VAL A 182 9.65 13.22 5.16
C VAL A 182 10.84 13.63 6.04
N ASP A 183 10.83 14.84 6.59
CA ASP A 183 11.89 15.33 7.49
C ASP A 183 11.95 14.55 8.82
N CYS A 184 10.83 13.95 9.27
CA CYS A 184 10.82 13.04 10.41
C CYS A 184 11.47 11.68 10.12
N GLY A 185 11.82 11.38 8.85
CA GLY A 185 12.59 10.20 8.47
C GLY A 185 11.82 9.13 7.72
N VAL A 186 10.91 9.54 6.83
CA VAL A 186 10.26 8.66 5.84
C VAL A 186 11.27 8.23 4.78
N ASP A 187 11.28 6.94 4.47
CA ASP A 187 12.15 6.34 3.46
C ASP A 187 11.52 6.28 2.06
N PHE A 188 10.18 6.24 1.96
CA PHE A 188 9.43 6.23 0.69
C PHE A 188 8.00 6.75 0.88
N LEU A 189 7.35 7.10 -0.23
CA LEU A 189 5.96 7.55 -0.26
C LEU A 189 5.10 6.60 -1.10
N THR A 190 3.86 6.36 -0.69
CA THR A 190 2.85 5.67 -1.51
C THR A 190 1.71 6.64 -1.78
N THR A 191 1.30 6.77 -3.05
CA THR A 191 0.24 7.74 -3.39
C THR A 191 -1.14 7.17 -3.10
N GLN A 192 -2.10 8.04 -2.79
CA GLN A 192 -3.50 7.72 -3.02
C GLN A 192 -3.71 7.40 -4.50
N MET A 193 -4.73 6.59 -4.83
CA MET A 193 -5.08 6.30 -6.20
C MET A 193 -5.38 7.58 -6.99
N PHE A 194 -5.09 7.56 -8.27
CA PHE A 194 -5.40 8.58 -9.26
C PHE A 194 -5.66 7.89 -10.60
N PHE A 195 -6.33 8.57 -11.53
CA PHE A 195 -6.72 7.99 -12.83
C PHE A 195 -6.18 8.76 -14.03
N ASP A 196 -5.41 9.83 -13.80
CA ASP A 196 -4.71 10.59 -14.82
C ASP A 196 -3.22 10.73 -14.40
N ASN A 197 -2.32 10.15 -15.21
CA ASN A 197 -0.89 10.17 -14.93
C ASN A 197 -0.30 11.61 -14.93
N ASN A 198 -0.91 12.55 -15.66
CA ASN A 198 -0.47 13.95 -15.62
C ASN A 198 -0.61 14.57 -14.23
N ILE A 199 -1.60 14.13 -13.43
CA ILE A 199 -1.75 14.57 -12.04
C ILE A 199 -0.54 14.12 -11.22
N LEU A 200 -0.10 12.87 -11.39
CA LEU A 200 1.09 12.37 -10.72
C LEU A 200 2.35 13.11 -11.18
N TYR A 201 2.56 13.31 -12.50
CA TYR A 201 3.74 14.00 -13.00
C TYR A 201 3.86 15.42 -12.44
N ASN A 202 2.74 16.15 -12.42
CA ASN A 202 2.67 17.48 -11.81
C ASN A 202 2.97 17.44 -10.31
N PHE A 203 2.40 16.48 -9.59
CA PHE A 203 2.65 16.29 -8.17
C PHE A 203 4.13 16.00 -7.90
N LEU A 204 4.76 15.10 -8.66
CA LEU A 204 6.19 14.78 -8.52
C LEU A 204 7.06 16.02 -8.72
N TYR A 205 6.78 16.84 -9.74
CA TYR A 205 7.48 18.08 -9.95
C TYR A 205 7.40 19.01 -8.73
N ARG A 206 6.17 19.24 -8.23
CA ARG A 206 5.93 20.12 -7.07
C ARG A 206 6.62 19.66 -5.79
N ILE A 207 6.60 18.36 -5.50
CA ILE A 207 7.28 17.85 -4.29
C ILE A 207 8.81 17.92 -4.43
N ARG A 208 9.36 17.73 -5.65
CA ARG A 208 10.80 17.90 -5.90
C ARG A 208 11.25 19.35 -5.71
N GLU A 209 10.45 20.34 -6.10
CA GLU A 209 10.72 21.76 -5.83
C GLU A 209 10.79 22.07 -4.32
N LYS A 210 10.07 21.33 -3.48
CA LYS A 210 10.14 21.43 -2.01
C LYS A 210 11.24 20.57 -1.38
N GLY A 211 12.12 19.96 -2.18
CA GLY A 211 13.23 19.14 -1.70
C GLY A 211 12.83 17.77 -1.16
N ILE A 212 11.65 17.26 -1.52
CA ILE A 212 11.24 15.88 -1.22
C ILE A 212 11.80 14.97 -2.31
N THR A 213 12.82 14.16 -1.98
CA THR A 213 13.58 13.34 -2.94
C THR A 213 13.39 11.83 -2.75
N VAL A 214 12.72 11.41 -1.71
CA VAL A 214 12.45 9.98 -1.45
C VAL A 214 11.67 9.33 -2.59
N PRO A 215 11.82 8.01 -2.82
CA PRO A 215 11.05 7.27 -3.82
C PRO A 215 9.53 7.43 -3.59
N VAL A 216 8.79 7.52 -4.71
CA VAL A 216 7.33 7.56 -4.70
C VAL A 216 6.80 6.34 -5.44
N LEU A 217 5.88 5.61 -4.81
CA LEU A 217 5.16 4.48 -5.38
C LEU A 217 3.78 4.94 -5.82
N PRO A 218 3.52 5.09 -7.11
CA PRO A 218 2.16 5.31 -7.62
C PRO A 218 1.22 4.19 -7.23
N GLY A 219 0.14 4.54 -6.56
CA GLY A 219 -0.96 3.64 -6.23
C GLY A 219 -1.95 3.53 -7.38
N ILE A 220 -1.99 2.40 -8.05
CA ILE A 220 -2.87 2.13 -9.19
C ILE A 220 -4.02 1.23 -8.78
N MET A 221 -5.25 1.65 -9.09
CA MET A 221 -6.47 0.90 -8.77
C MET A 221 -7.13 0.34 -10.02
N PRO A 222 -7.03 -0.97 -10.29
CA PRO A 222 -7.85 -1.63 -11.30
C PRO A 222 -9.32 -1.64 -10.88
N VAL A 223 -10.15 -0.88 -11.57
CA VAL A 223 -11.57 -0.73 -11.21
C VAL A 223 -12.39 -1.85 -11.80
N THR A 224 -12.95 -2.69 -10.94
CA THR A 224 -13.76 -3.84 -11.35
C THR A 224 -15.25 -3.71 -11.02
N ASN A 225 -15.67 -2.58 -10.42
CA ASN A 225 -17.03 -2.37 -9.98
C ASN A 225 -17.39 -0.87 -9.93
N LYS A 226 -18.45 -0.48 -10.66
CA LYS A 226 -18.94 0.92 -10.75
C LYS A 226 -19.37 1.49 -9.40
N LYS A 227 -20.13 0.74 -8.60
CA LYS A 227 -20.61 1.22 -7.30
C LYS A 227 -19.46 1.44 -6.32
N GLN A 228 -18.48 0.55 -6.34
CA GLN A 228 -17.30 0.64 -5.49
C GLN A 228 -16.48 1.88 -5.83
N ILE A 229 -16.18 2.13 -7.12
CA ILE A 229 -15.36 3.28 -7.50
C ILE A 229 -16.06 4.60 -7.21
N THR A 230 -17.37 4.72 -7.45
CA THR A 230 -18.13 5.92 -7.11
C THR A 230 -18.02 6.25 -5.62
N ARG A 231 -18.17 5.24 -4.75
CA ARG A 231 -18.02 5.42 -3.30
C ARG A 231 -16.57 5.81 -2.92
N ILE A 232 -15.58 5.14 -3.49
CA ILE A 232 -14.17 5.40 -3.15
C ILE A 232 -13.78 6.82 -3.58
N CYS A 233 -14.15 7.26 -4.79
CA CYS A 233 -13.89 8.62 -5.26
C CYS A 233 -14.56 9.67 -4.37
N SER A 234 -15.79 9.43 -3.90
CA SER A 234 -16.45 10.36 -2.97
C SER A 234 -15.76 10.49 -1.62
N LEU A 235 -15.07 9.45 -1.16
CA LEU A 235 -14.33 9.45 0.12
C LEU A 235 -12.93 10.04 -0.03
N SER A 236 -12.24 9.78 -1.14
CA SER A 236 -10.86 10.21 -1.37
C SER A 236 -10.73 11.56 -2.07
N GLY A 237 -11.82 12.12 -2.58
CA GLY A 237 -11.81 13.32 -3.42
C GLY A 237 -11.17 13.11 -4.81
N THR A 238 -10.88 11.85 -5.19
CA THR A 238 -10.26 11.53 -6.49
C THR A 238 -11.23 11.74 -7.62
N ILE A 239 -10.76 12.39 -8.71
CA ILE A 239 -11.55 12.72 -9.88
C ILE A 239 -11.37 11.67 -10.97
N LEU A 240 -12.47 11.20 -11.55
CA LEU A 240 -12.42 10.36 -12.75
C LEU A 240 -12.24 11.23 -13.99
N PRO A 241 -11.17 11.06 -14.78
CA PRO A 241 -11.01 11.77 -16.05
C PRO A 241 -12.10 11.35 -17.04
N ALA A 242 -12.46 12.23 -17.96
CA ALA A 242 -13.56 12.02 -18.92
C ALA A 242 -13.46 10.68 -19.68
N ARG A 243 -12.22 10.29 -20.08
CA ARG A 243 -11.96 9.00 -20.75
C ARG A 243 -12.37 7.82 -19.86
N PHE A 244 -12.01 7.85 -18.58
CA PHE A 244 -12.28 6.73 -17.68
C PHE A 244 -13.75 6.75 -17.22
N TYR A 245 -14.32 7.93 -17.02
CA TYR A 245 -15.74 8.07 -16.72
C TYR A 245 -16.61 7.42 -17.80
N ALA A 246 -16.31 7.66 -19.10
CA ALA A 246 -17.03 7.04 -20.21
C ALA A 246 -16.93 5.49 -20.19
N ILE A 247 -15.79 4.94 -19.80
CA ILE A 247 -15.59 3.49 -19.62
C ILE A 247 -16.47 2.95 -18.50
N VAL A 248 -16.44 3.60 -17.33
CA VAL A 248 -17.24 3.21 -16.16
C VAL A 248 -18.74 3.33 -16.45
N ASP A 249 -19.15 4.37 -17.15
CA ASP A 249 -20.56 4.56 -17.55
C ASP A 249 -21.02 3.48 -18.53
N LYS A 250 -20.22 3.19 -19.56
CA LYS A 250 -20.57 2.21 -20.59
C LYS A 250 -20.59 0.77 -20.10
N PHE A 251 -19.62 0.38 -19.28
CA PHE A 251 -19.42 -1.02 -18.91
C PHE A 251 -19.82 -1.34 -17.47
N GLY A 252 -20.10 -0.34 -16.65
CA GLY A 252 -20.27 -0.48 -15.20
C GLY A 252 -21.41 -1.38 -14.75
N ASP A 253 -22.42 -1.61 -15.60
CA ASP A 253 -23.57 -2.46 -15.30
C ASP A 253 -23.33 -3.94 -15.71
N ASN A 254 -22.23 -4.23 -16.42
CA ASN A 254 -21.78 -5.59 -16.74
C ASN A 254 -20.48 -5.89 -15.97
N PRO A 255 -20.51 -6.71 -14.91
CA PRO A 255 -19.33 -6.97 -14.07
C PRO A 255 -18.12 -7.50 -14.83
N ALA A 256 -18.31 -8.41 -15.79
CA ALA A 256 -17.20 -8.98 -16.57
C ALA A 256 -16.58 -7.95 -17.52
N ALA A 257 -17.41 -7.15 -18.20
CA ALA A 257 -16.93 -6.08 -19.06
C ALA A 257 -16.24 -4.96 -18.27
N MET A 258 -16.77 -4.58 -17.10
CA MET A 258 -16.17 -3.58 -16.23
C MET A 258 -14.81 -4.05 -15.69
N GLN A 259 -14.70 -5.31 -15.27
CA GLN A 259 -13.43 -5.88 -14.82
C GLN A 259 -12.39 -5.86 -15.93
N GLN A 260 -12.74 -6.31 -17.12
CA GLN A 260 -11.85 -6.30 -18.29
C GLN A 260 -11.39 -4.88 -18.64
N ALA A 261 -12.33 -3.94 -18.74
CA ALA A 261 -12.03 -2.55 -19.08
C ALA A 261 -11.20 -1.82 -18.01
N GLY A 262 -11.50 -2.08 -16.73
CA GLY A 262 -10.75 -1.50 -15.62
C GLY A 262 -9.33 -2.04 -15.49
N ILE A 263 -9.11 -3.33 -15.75
CA ILE A 263 -7.77 -3.92 -15.81
C ILE A 263 -6.99 -3.34 -17.00
N ALA A 264 -7.62 -3.23 -18.17
CA ALA A 264 -6.98 -2.63 -19.36
C ALA A 264 -6.56 -1.18 -19.10
N TYR A 265 -7.43 -0.38 -18.47
CA TYR A 265 -7.11 1.00 -18.12
C TYR A 265 -5.95 1.10 -17.12
N ALA A 266 -5.96 0.29 -16.07
CA ALA A 266 -4.88 0.25 -15.08
C ALA A 266 -3.54 -0.21 -15.72
N THR A 267 -3.59 -1.18 -16.63
CA THR A 267 -2.41 -1.62 -17.37
C THR A 267 -1.84 -0.50 -18.25
N ASP A 268 -2.69 0.24 -18.97
CA ASP A 268 -2.31 1.41 -19.77
C ASP A 268 -1.62 2.49 -18.91
N GLN A 269 -2.18 2.80 -17.73
CA GLN A 269 -1.54 3.70 -16.77
C GLN A 269 -0.15 3.22 -16.35
N ILE A 270 0.00 1.93 -16.00
CA ILE A 270 1.27 1.35 -15.56
C ILE A 270 2.31 1.43 -16.69
N ILE A 271 1.94 1.07 -17.91
CA ILE A 271 2.84 1.14 -19.07
C ILE A 271 3.34 2.56 -19.30
N ASP A 272 2.44 3.55 -19.27
CA ASP A 272 2.81 4.95 -19.41
C ASP A 272 3.75 5.43 -18.30
N LEU A 273 3.51 5.04 -17.04
CA LEU A 273 4.38 5.36 -15.91
C LEU A 273 5.80 4.80 -16.10
N ILE A 274 5.90 3.51 -16.47
CA ILE A 274 7.18 2.85 -16.71
C ILE A 274 7.91 3.51 -17.89
N ALA A 275 7.22 3.81 -18.97
CA ALA A 275 7.78 4.48 -20.14
C ALA A 275 8.35 5.89 -19.82
N ASN A 276 7.83 6.53 -18.77
CA ASN A 276 8.30 7.82 -18.26
C ASN A 276 9.28 7.68 -17.07
N GLY A 277 9.86 6.49 -16.86
CA GLY A 277 10.91 6.25 -15.87
C GLY A 277 10.41 6.09 -14.43
N ILE A 278 9.12 5.86 -14.23
CA ILE A 278 8.54 5.59 -12.90
C ILE A 278 8.40 4.07 -12.76
N ASN A 279 9.38 3.45 -12.13
CA ASN A 279 9.55 1.99 -12.10
C ASN A 279 8.94 1.31 -10.86
N ASN A 280 8.53 2.04 -9.85
CA ASN A 280 8.01 1.48 -8.60
C ASN A 280 6.49 1.58 -8.55
N ILE A 281 5.77 0.55 -8.95
CA ILE A 281 4.30 0.56 -9.06
C ILE A 281 3.66 -0.23 -7.92
N HIS A 282 2.64 0.36 -7.29
CA HIS A 282 1.85 -0.28 -6.24
C HIS A 282 0.40 -0.47 -6.68
N VAL A 283 -0.08 -1.72 -6.73
CA VAL A 283 -1.41 -2.06 -7.25
C VAL A 283 -2.37 -2.41 -6.12
N TYR A 284 -3.47 -1.69 -6.03
CA TYR A 284 -4.56 -1.96 -5.09
C TYR A 284 -5.42 -3.12 -5.59
N SER A 285 -4.97 -4.35 -5.31
CA SER A 285 -5.58 -5.58 -5.86
C SER A 285 -6.93 -5.92 -5.27
N MET A 286 -7.34 -5.31 -4.16
CA MET A 286 -8.59 -5.53 -3.46
C MET A 286 -8.83 -7.01 -3.06
N ASN A 287 -7.76 -7.71 -2.64
CA ASN A 287 -7.75 -9.16 -2.35
C ASN A 287 -8.26 -10.02 -3.53
N LYS A 288 -8.01 -9.58 -4.77
CA LYS A 288 -8.43 -10.27 -5.99
C LYS A 288 -7.22 -10.82 -6.76
N PRO A 289 -6.83 -12.09 -6.56
CA PRO A 289 -5.70 -12.68 -7.25
C PRO A 289 -5.86 -12.62 -8.78
N GLU A 290 -7.07 -12.78 -9.30
CA GLU A 290 -7.36 -12.73 -10.72
C GLU A 290 -7.01 -11.36 -11.35
N VAL A 291 -7.15 -10.28 -10.60
CA VAL A 291 -6.73 -8.93 -11.04
C VAL A 291 -5.22 -8.82 -11.06
N ALA A 292 -4.54 -9.30 -10.02
CA ALA A 292 -3.08 -9.31 -9.96
C ALA A 292 -2.47 -10.15 -11.09
N VAL A 293 -3.00 -11.36 -11.33
CA VAL A 293 -2.59 -12.24 -12.43
C VAL A 293 -2.74 -11.54 -13.78
N ALA A 294 -3.87 -10.89 -14.03
CA ALA A 294 -4.13 -10.21 -15.30
C ALA A 294 -3.15 -9.04 -15.53
N ILE A 295 -2.88 -8.21 -14.51
CA ILE A 295 -1.89 -7.13 -14.59
C ILE A 295 -0.49 -7.69 -14.87
N MET A 296 -0.03 -8.69 -14.10
CA MET A 296 1.30 -9.29 -14.31
C MET A 296 1.43 -9.95 -15.68
N SER A 297 0.39 -10.62 -16.16
CA SER A 297 0.35 -11.21 -17.50
C SER A 297 0.47 -10.15 -18.61
N ASN A 298 -0.25 -9.04 -18.47
CA ASN A 298 -0.20 -7.94 -19.44
C ASN A 298 1.16 -7.22 -19.48
N LEU A 299 1.92 -7.28 -18.39
CA LEU A 299 3.24 -6.66 -18.25
C LEU A 299 4.40 -7.63 -18.45
N SER A 300 4.14 -8.90 -18.77
CA SER A 300 5.13 -10.00 -18.74
C SER A 300 6.38 -9.76 -19.59
N GLU A 301 6.26 -9.05 -20.72
CA GLU A 301 7.42 -8.71 -21.56
C GLU A 301 8.17 -7.45 -21.07
N ILE A 302 7.48 -6.56 -20.37
CA ILE A 302 8.06 -5.31 -19.82
C ILE A 302 8.86 -5.60 -18.55
N LEU A 303 8.51 -6.67 -17.83
CA LEU A 303 9.13 -7.05 -16.55
C LEU A 303 10.35 -8.00 -16.72
N LYS A 304 10.70 -8.38 -17.93
CA LYS A 304 11.92 -9.17 -18.26
C LYS A 304 13.17 -8.32 -18.20
#